data_8cca166f9f192e97ca537d85925ef9f2
#
_entry.id   8cca166f9f192e97ca537d85925ef9f2
#
_cell.length_a   1.000
_cell.length_b   1.000
_cell.length_c   1.000
_cell.angle_alpha   90.00
_cell.angle_beta   90.00
_cell.angle_gamma   90.00
#
_symmetry.space_group_name_H-M   'P 1'
#
loop_
_entity.id
_entity.type
_entity.pdbx_description
1 polymer ?
#
loop_
_entity_poly.entity_id
_entity_poly.type
_entity_poly.pdbx_seq_one_letter_code
_entity_poly.pdbx_strand_id
1 'polypeptide(L)'
;MAELNNSKLPVHVAELKFALDNVPAYVYIKNELGHYVYANKLTLGLFACSEQELQHKSDVDFFPIPDVKKLAKIDKRVLSGERTREEVELTFPDGHQYIFWEVKTPIICDTEPNKVIGILGIATDITERKPLEEQLLYAASTDPLTELLNRRYFYIRLSLALQMSKRDQNYGAVIFIDLNKFKKLNDQYGHNTGDAYLVEIAERMKTVVREKDCLARIGGDEFVVLLEGLSRNEQTAKQNAYRVADKLQTAIEVEFIHQDLNYRGSASVGVTMYLGTQKTADEIVAQADQHMYLIKHAMNY
;
A
#
# COMPACT_ATOMS: atom_id res chain seq x y z
N MET A 1 15.22 51.12 -26.72
CA MET A 1 15.94 50.06 -27.47
C MET A 1 16.97 49.48 -26.55
N ALA A 2 16.67 48.35 -25.96
CA ALA A 2 17.63 47.53 -25.25
C ALA A 2 17.63 46.18 -25.98
N GLU A 3 18.68 45.95 -26.73
CA GLU A 3 18.95 44.70 -27.41
C GLU A 3 19.10 43.62 -26.31
N LEU A 4 18.16 42.72 -26.27
CA LEU A 4 18.29 41.46 -25.55
C LEU A 4 19.46 40.69 -26.15
N ASN A 5 20.54 40.64 -25.39
CA ASN A 5 21.77 39.91 -25.69
C ASN A 5 21.47 38.39 -25.71
N ASN A 6 21.18 37.90 -26.91
CA ASN A 6 20.71 36.54 -27.25
C ASN A 6 21.88 35.52 -27.32
N SER A 7 22.87 35.63 -26.42
CA SER A 7 24.14 34.92 -26.55
C SER A 7 24.38 33.77 -25.57
N LYS A 8 23.31 33.18 -24.97
CA LYS A 8 23.58 32.09 -23.99
C LYS A 8 22.79 30.79 -24.13
N LEU A 9 21.94 30.60 -25.09
CA LEU A 9 21.45 29.27 -25.49
C LEU A 9 20.99 29.32 -26.96
N PRO A 10 21.87 29.11 -27.92
CA PRO A 10 21.43 28.88 -29.29
C PRO A 10 21.03 27.42 -29.46
N VAL A 11 20.06 26.95 -28.67
CA VAL A 11 19.39 25.71 -28.99
C VAL A 11 18.34 26.05 -30.01
N HIS A 12 18.57 25.70 -31.27
CA HIS A 12 17.55 25.80 -32.32
C HIS A 12 16.36 24.93 -31.92
N VAL A 13 15.15 25.32 -32.30
CA VAL A 13 13.91 24.55 -32.04
C VAL A 13 14.06 23.07 -32.47
N ALA A 14 14.80 22.83 -33.55
CA ALA A 14 15.12 21.48 -34.03
C ALA A 14 15.96 20.66 -33.02
N GLU A 15 16.93 21.28 -32.36
CA GLU A 15 17.78 20.62 -31.38
C GLU A 15 17.00 20.32 -30.08
N LEU A 16 16.14 21.24 -29.66
CA LEU A 16 15.25 21.02 -28.52
C LEU A 16 14.26 19.85 -28.80
N LYS A 17 13.66 19.85 -30.00
CA LYS A 17 12.78 18.76 -30.41
C LYS A 17 13.54 17.43 -30.44
N PHE A 18 14.73 17.39 -31.03
CA PHE A 18 15.58 16.21 -31.05
C PHE A 18 15.90 15.73 -29.62
N ALA A 19 16.20 16.64 -28.69
CA ALA A 19 16.45 16.29 -27.30
C ALA A 19 15.20 15.67 -26.63
N LEU A 20 14.02 16.25 -26.83
CA LEU A 20 12.77 15.75 -26.28
C LEU A 20 12.34 14.41 -26.89
N ASP A 21 12.63 14.17 -28.17
CA ASP A 21 12.39 12.89 -28.85
C ASP A 21 13.26 11.72 -28.33
N ASN A 22 14.39 12.04 -27.71
CA ASN A 22 15.28 11.06 -27.09
C ASN A 22 15.09 10.89 -25.57
N VAL A 23 14.17 11.63 -24.95
CA VAL A 23 13.81 11.42 -23.54
C VAL A 23 12.99 10.12 -23.44
N PRO A 24 13.34 9.20 -22.53
CA PRO A 24 12.61 7.93 -22.31
C PRO A 24 11.32 8.20 -21.46
N ALA A 25 10.54 9.17 -21.86
CA ALA A 25 9.28 9.56 -21.25
C ALA A 25 8.35 10.14 -22.33
N TYR A 26 7.08 10.02 -22.10
CA TYR A 26 6.04 10.66 -22.91
C TYR A 26 5.99 12.14 -22.55
N VAL A 27 6.26 13.02 -23.52
CA VAL A 27 6.26 14.47 -23.34
C VAL A 27 5.23 15.08 -24.27
N TYR A 28 4.36 15.90 -23.71
CA TYR A 28 3.35 16.60 -24.50
C TYR A 28 3.04 17.98 -23.91
N ILE A 29 2.49 18.85 -24.75
CA ILE A 29 2.01 20.16 -24.35
C ILE A 29 0.57 20.31 -24.83
N LYS A 30 -0.29 20.78 -23.93
CA LYS A 30 -1.66 21.21 -24.24
C LYS A 30 -1.79 22.73 -24.08
N ASN A 31 -2.64 23.36 -24.89
CA ASN A 31 -3.04 24.72 -24.66
C ASN A 31 -4.11 24.85 -23.55
N GLU A 32 -4.54 26.07 -23.25
CA GLU A 32 -5.56 26.35 -22.23
C GLU A 32 -6.94 25.73 -22.50
N LEU A 33 -7.21 25.35 -23.76
CA LEU A 33 -8.44 24.67 -24.20
C LEU A 33 -8.34 23.14 -24.12
N GLY A 34 -7.18 22.59 -23.70
CA GLY A 34 -6.95 21.14 -23.61
C GLY A 34 -6.57 20.47 -24.93
N HIS A 35 -6.31 21.24 -26.00
CA HIS A 35 -5.83 20.68 -27.27
C HIS A 35 -4.32 20.47 -27.23
N TYR A 36 -3.87 19.33 -27.74
CA TYR A 36 -2.45 19.04 -27.90
C TYR A 36 -1.82 19.99 -28.96
N VAL A 37 -0.73 20.63 -28.55
CA VAL A 37 0.06 21.53 -29.46
C VAL A 37 1.47 20.96 -29.70
N TYR A 38 1.92 20.02 -28.89
CA TYR A 38 3.17 19.31 -29.05
C TYR A 38 3.08 17.92 -28.43
N ALA A 39 3.75 16.96 -29.03
CA ALA A 39 4.05 15.66 -28.44
C ALA A 39 5.39 15.17 -29.00
N ASN A 40 6.23 14.54 -28.17
CA ASN A 40 7.47 13.93 -28.61
C ASN A 40 7.18 12.62 -29.37
N LYS A 41 8.20 12.09 -30.04
CA LYS A 41 8.09 10.88 -30.87
C LYS A 41 7.48 9.70 -30.11
N LEU A 42 7.82 9.53 -28.83
CA LEU A 42 7.28 8.45 -28.00
C LEU A 42 5.78 8.60 -27.78
N THR A 43 5.31 9.81 -27.45
CA THR A 43 3.89 10.13 -27.28
C THR A 43 3.09 9.97 -28.59
N LEU A 44 3.65 10.43 -29.71
CA LEU A 44 3.03 10.24 -31.02
C LEU A 44 2.88 8.77 -31.39
N GLY A 45 3.91 7.95 -31.06
CA GLY A 45 3.85 6.51 -31.25
C GLY A 45 2.77 5.84 -30.38
N LEU A 46 2.61 6.26 -29.13
CA LEU A 46 1.55 5.77 -28.24
C LEU A 46 0.15 6.13 -28.74
N PHE A 47 -0.01 7.35 -29.26
CA PHE A 47 -1.28 7.84 -29.83
C PHE A 47 -1.56 7.34 -31.24
N ALA A 48 -0.62 6.60 -31.83
CA ALA A 48 -0.69 6.12 -33.21
C ALA A 48 -1.04 7.22 -34.21
N CYS A 49 -0.46 8.42 -34.04
CA CYS A 49 -0.71 9.57 -34.89
C CYS A 49 0.57 10.34 -35.28
N SER A 50 0.52 11.06 -36.36
CA SER A 50 1.58 11.99 -36.77
C SER A 50 1.41 13.35 -36.07
N GLU A 51 2.45 14.21 -36.13
CA GLU A 51 2.38 15.58 -35.61
C GLU A 51 1.29 16.42 -36.28
N GLN A 52 1.03 16.18 -37.56
CA GLN A 52 -0.01 16.89 -38.30
C GLN A 52 -1.40 16.47 -37.82
N GLU A 53 -1.60 15.20 -37.56
CA GLU A 53 -2.87 14.67 -37.07
C GLU A 53 -3.11 15.03 -35.59
N LEU A 54 -2.06 15.29 -34.80
CA LEU A 54 -2.19 15.72 -33.42
C LEU A 54 -2.82 17.09 -33.26
N GLN A 55 -2.64 17.96 -34.26
CA GLN A 55 -3.16 19.34 -34.24
C GLN A 55 -4.69 19.32 -34.05
N HIS A 56 -5.17 20.09 -33.06
CA HIS A 56 -6.57 20.18 -32.65
C HIS A 56 -7.16 18.98 -31.97
N LYS A 57 -6.40 17.90 -31.74
CA LYS A 57 -6.83 16.76 -30.91
C LYS A 57 -6.75 17.06 -29.41
N SER A 58 -7.57 16.38 -28.65
CA SER A 58 -7.65 16.46 -27.21
C SER A 58 -7.80 15.05 -26.62
N ASP A 59 -7.94 14.93 -25.31
CA ASP A 59 -8.06 13.63 -24.65
C ASP A 59 -9.20 12.75 -25.16
N VAL A 60 -10.30 13.36 -25.62
CA VAL A 60 -11.46 12.61 -26.15
C VAL A 60 -11.16 11.85 -27.44
N ASP A 61 -10.09 12.21 -28.14
CA ASP A 61 -9.66 11.53 -29.37
C ASP A 61 -8.85 10.26 -29.08
N PHE A 62 -8.29 10.14 -27.87
CA PHE A 62 -7.34 9.09 -27.51
C PHE A 62 -7.82 8.20 -26.37
N PHE A 63 -8.74 8.68 -25.52
CA PHE A 63 -9.13 7.98 -24.30
C PHE A 63 -10.66 7.84 -24.18
N PRO A 64 -11.13 6.79 -23.50
CA PRO A 64 -12.54 6.62 -23.19
C PRO A 64 -13.02 7.70 -22.20
N ILE A 65 -14.32 8.00 -22.24
CA ILE A 65 -14.96 9.06 -21.44
C ILE A 65 -14.61 9.03 -19.93
N PRO A 66 -14.52 7.89 -19.23
CA PRO A 66 -14.14 7.88 -17.83
C PRO A 66 -12.74 8.45 -17.59
N ASP A 67 -11.77 8.11 -18.46
CA ASP A 67 -10.39 8.57 -18.34
C ASP A 67 -10.26 10.04 -18.76
N VAL A 68 -11.00 10.48 -19.78
CA VAL A 68 -11.11 11.91 -20.15
C VAL A 68 -11.58 12.73 -18.94
N LYS A 69 -12.59 12.28 -18.20
CA LYS A 69 -13.08 12.99 -17.01
C LYS A 69 -12.02 13.04 -15.88
N LYS A 70 -11.22 11.97 -15.75
CA LYS A 70 -10.11 11.91 -14.80
C LYS A 70 -9.03 12.94 -15.17
N LEU A 71 -8.57 12.90 -16.42
CA LEU A 71 -7.56 13.82 -16.95
C LEU A 71 -8.01 15.28 -16.86
N ALA A 72 -9.26 15.59 -17.22
CA ALA A 72 -9.82 16.95 -17.16
C ALA A 72 -9.82 17.52 -15.72
N LYS A 73 -10.01 16.71 -14.69
CA LYS A 73 -9.91 17.15 -13.29
C LYS A 73 -8.48 17.55 -12.93
N ILE A 74 -7.49 16.76 -13.39
CA ILE A 74 -6.07 17.05 -13.18
C ILE A 74 -5.68 18.31 -13.94
N ASP A 75 -6.03 18.41 -15.24
CA ASP A 75 -5.72 19.53 -16.08
C ASP A 75 -6.31 20.85 -15.55
N LYS A 76 -7.52 20.81 -14.99
CA LYS A 76 -8.14 21.97 -14.33
C LYS A 76 -7.33 22.49 -13.15
N ARG A 77 -6.76 21.60 -12.33
CA ARG A 77 -5.87 21.98 -11.22
C ARG A 77 -4.59 22.63 -11.73
N VAL A 78 -4.02 22.06 -12.81
CA VAL A 78 -2.81 22.61 -13.42
C VAL A 78 -3.06 23.98 -14.05
N LEU A 79 -4.17 24.16 -14.75
CA LEU A 79 -4.56 25.46 -15.32
C LEU A 79 -4.87 26.52 -14.26
N SER A 80 -5.17 26.12 -13.02
CA SER A 80 -5.26 27.06 -11.88
C SER A 80 -3.91 27.38 -11.23
N GLY A 81 -2.79 26.90 -11.79
CA GLY A 81 -1.42 27.17 -11.33
C GLY A 81 -0.78 26.08 -10.46
N GLU A 82 -1.48 24.97 -10.18
CA GLU A 82 -0.95 23.84 -9.40
C GLU A 82 0.01 23.00 -10.26
N ARG A 83 1.05 22.46 -9.65
CA ARG A 83 1.87 21.37 -10.22
C ARG A 83 1.37 20.04 -9.67
N THR A 84 1.04 19.09 -10.54
CA THR A 84 0.58 17.77 -10.11
C THR A 84 1.64 16.70 -10.33
N ARG A 85 1.62 15.67 -9.46
CA ARG A 85 2.46 14.47 -9.55
C ARG A 85 1.63 13.32 -9.02
N GLU A 86 1.16 12.47 -9.90
CA GLU A 86 0.26 11.39 -9.50
C GLU A 86 0.34 10.19 -10.45
N GLU A 87 -0.08 9.04 -9.96
CA GLU A 87 -0.26 7.86 -10.79
C GLU A 87 -1.60 7.97 -11.52
N VAL A 88 -1.57 7.76 -12.82
CA VAL A 88 -2.76 7.82 -13.67
C VAL A 88 -2.88 6.52 -14.46
N GLU A 89 -3.94 5.79 -14.22
CA GLU A 89 -4.30 4.61 -15.01
C GLU A 89 -5.20 5.04 -16.18
N LEU A 90 -4.79 4.70 -17.40
CA LEU A 90 -5.47 5.05 -18.64
C LEU A 90 -5.70 3.81 -19.50
N THR A 91 -6.87 3.73 -20.11
CA THR A 91 -7.23 2.69 -21.06
C THR A 91 -7.16 3.26 -22.49
N PHE A 92 -6.46 2.58 -23.36
CA PHE A 92 -6.38 2.97 -24.77
C PHE A 92 -7.49 2.31 -25.61
N PRO A 93 -7.78 2.83 -26.84
CA PRO A 93 -8.84 2.27 -27.68
C PRO A 93 -8.68 0.81 -28.07
N ASP A 94 -7.46 0.29 -28.04
CA ASP A 94 -7.13 -1.13 -28.26
C ASP A 94 -7.44 -2.03 -27.06
N GLY A 95 -7.90 -1.44 -25.95
CA GLY A 95 -8.21 -2.13 -24.70
C GLY A 95 -7.02 -2.32 -23.75
N HIS A 96 -5.80 -1.93 -24.15
CA HIS A 96 -4.65 -1.98 -23.27
C HIS A 96 -4.75 -0.92 -22.18
N GLN A 97 -4.38 -1.31 -20.96
CA GLN A 97 -4.31 -0.45 -19.80
C GLN A 97 -2.85 -0.16 -19.46
N TYR A 98 -2.56 1.12 -19.25
CA TYR A 98 -1.25 1.60 -18.84
C TYR A 98 -1.36 2.36 -17.52
N ILE A 99 -0.36 2.23 -16.67
CA ILE A 99 -0.20 3.03 -15.46
C ILE A 99 0.96 3.99 -15.69
N PHE A 100 0.65 5.27 -15.67
CA PHE A 100 1.64 6.33 -15.84
C PHE A 100 1.94 7.02 -14.50
N TRP A 101 3.22 7.24 -14.23
CA TRP A 101 3.63 8.28 -13.32
C TRP A 101 3.68 9.59 -14.08
N GLU A 102 2.72 10.49 -13.82
CA GLU A 102 2.52 11.71 -14.59
C GLU A 102 2.84 12.96 -13.76
N VAL A 103 3.63 13.85 -14.33
CA VAL A 103 3.95 15.18 -13.81
C VAL A 103 3.40 16.20 -14.78
N LYS A 104 2.50 17.06 -14.30
CA LYS A 104 1.99 18.19 -15.10
C LYS A 104 2.37 19.51 -14.45
N THR A 105 2.82 20.45 -15.28
CA THR A 105 3.29 21.78 -14.87
C THR A 105 2.58 22.83 -15.72
N PRO A 106 2.06 23.91 -15.09
CA PRO A 106 1.48 25.02 -15.85
C PRO A 106 2.57 25.75 -16.64
N ILE A 107 2.26 26.08 -17.89
CA ILE A 107 3.07 26.98 -18.70
C ILE A 107 2.54 28.39 -18.48
N ILE A 108 3.40 29.27 -17.96
CA ILE A 108 3.05 30.64 -17.61
C ILE A 108 3.46 31.58 -18.78
N CYS A 109 2.65 32.55 -19.07
CA CYS A 109 2.95 33.56 -20.09
C CYS A 109 4.10 34.47 -19.65
N ASP A 110 5.12 34.62 -20.46
CA ASP A 110 6.30 35.47 -20.15
C ASP A 110 5.93 36.96 -19.94
N THR A 111 4.87 37.42 -20.63
CA THR A 111 4.42 38.83 -20.56
C THR A 111 3.37 39.06 -19.48
N GLU A 112 2.71 38.00 -18.99
CA GLU A 112 1.66 38.04 -17.98
C GLU A 112 1.93 36.95 -16.92
N PRO A 113 2.72 37.23 -15.84
CA PRO A 113 3.23 36.21 -14.90
C PRO A 113 2.17 35.39 -14.15
N ASN A 114 0.93 35.84 -14.12
CA ASN A 114 -0.18 35.13 -13.48
C ASN A 114 -1.10 34.38 -14.46
N LYS A 115 -0.79 34.40 -15.77
CA LYS A 115 -1.61 33.77 -16.79
C LYS A 115 -1.02 32.45 -17.20
N VAL A 116 -1.75 31.39 -16.93
CA VAL A 116 -1.43 30.05 -17.44
C VAL A 116 -1.94 29.94 -18.87
N ILE A 117 -1.06 29.61 -19.81
CA ILE A 117 -1.36 29.50 -21.25
C ILE A 117 -1.35 28.05 -21.74
N GLY A 118 -1.06 27.10 -20.88
CA GLY A 118 -1.03 25.67 -21.24
C GLY A 118 -0.48 24.79 -20.15
N ILE A 119 -0.34 23.53 -20.49
CA ILE A 119 0.13 22.45 -19.63
C ILE A 119 1.31 21.76 -20.31
N LEU A 120 2.43 21.60 -19.60
CA LEU A 120 3.47 20.65 -19.95
C LEU A 120 3.22 19.37 -19.16
N GLY A 121 3.01 18.26 -19.85
CA GLY A 121 2.89 16.93 -19.27
C GLY A 121 4.11 16.07 -19.59
N ILE A 122 4.61 15.36 -18.58
CA ILE A 122 5.64 14.34 -18.69
C ILE A 122 5.12 13.09 -18.00
N ALA A 123 5.02 11.98 -18.73
CA ALA A 123 4.54 10.72 -18.20
C ALA A 123 5.57 9.61 -18.44
N THR A 124 5.76 8.77 -17.44
CA THR A 124 6.59 7.57 -17.52
C THR A 124 5.69 6.35 -17.34
N ASP A 125 5.79 5.40 -18.25
CA ASP A 125 5.09 4.13 -18.11
C ASP A 125 5.71 3.33 -16.95
N ILE A 126 4.88 2.98 -15.99
CA ILE A 126 5.24 2.17 -14.82
C ILE A 126 4.42 0.87 -14.75
N THR A 127 3.73 0.50 -15.83
CA THR A 127 2.82 -0.65 -15.89
C THR A 127 3.50 -1.96 -15.48
N GLU A 128 4.71 -2.20 -15.99
CA GLU A 128 5.48 -3.40 -15.61
C GLU A 128 6.12 -3.27 -14.22
N ARG A 129 6.52 -2.06 -13.82
CA ARG A 129 7.22 -1.83 -12.56
C ARG A 129 6.29 -1.91 -11.36
N LYS A 130 5.06 -1.42 -11.48
CA LYS A 130 4.10 -1.33 -10.38
C LYS A 130 3.75 -2.69 -9.76
N PRO A 131 3.38 -3.73 -10.52
CA PRO A 131 3.13 -5.06 -9.97
C PRO A 131 4.36 -5.65 -9.26
N LEU A 132 5.57 -5.40 -9.79
CA LEU A 132 6.80 -5.86 -9.16
C LEU A 132 7.07 -5.16 -7.83
N GLU A 133 6.83 -3.85 -7.74
CA GLU A 133 6.93 -3.09 -6.49
C GLU A 133 5.91 -3.60 -5.46
N GLU A 134 4.67 -3.87 -5.88
CA GLU A 134 3.62 -4.44 -5.03
C GLU A 134 3.98 -5.84 -4.55
N GLN A 135 4.49 -6.71 -5.42
CA GLN A 135 4.96 -8.04 -5.05
C GLN A 135 6.12 -7.97 -4.06
N LEU A 136 7.09 -7.07 -4.27
CA LEU A 136 8.20 -6.85 -3.35
C LEU A 136 7.71 -6.36 -1.98
N LEU A 137 6.76 -5.43 -1.97
CA LEU A 137 6.15 -4.94 -0.73
C LEU A 137 5.39 -6.05 -0.01
N TYR A 138 4.60 -6.84 -0.75
CA TYR A 138 3.88 -7.99 -0.22
C TYR A 138 4.84 -9.02 0.39
N ALA A 139 5.87 -9.43 -0.34
CA ALA A 139 6.89 -10.38 0.14
C ALA A 139 7.68 -9.82 1.35
N ALA A 140 7.92 -8.50 1.39
CA ALA A 140 8.59 -7.85 2.51
C ALA A 140 7.69 -7.67 3.75
N SER A 141 6.37 -7.77 3.60
CA SER A 141 5.38 -7.50 4.66
C SER A 141 4.67 -8.74 5.19
N THR A 142 4.71 -9.86 4.47
CA THR A 142 3.97 -11.08 4.84
C THR A 142 4.89 -12.25 5.23
N ASP A 143 4.34 -13.21 5.95
CA ASP A 143 4.92 -14.53 6.20
C ASP A 143 4.59 -15.44 5.00
N PRO A 144 5.58 -16.07 4.36
CA PRO A 144 5.37 -16.81 3.12
C PRO A 144 4.53 -18.08 3.26
N LEU A 145 4.38 -18.61 4.48
CA LEU A 145 3.57 -19.81 4.70
C LEU A 145 2.11 -19.49 4.95
N THR A 146 1.84 -18.50 5.81
CA THR A 146 0.47 -18.19 6.28
C THR A 146 -0.15 -16.99 5.62
N GLU A 147 0.62 -16.24 4.83
CA GLU A 147 0.21 -14.97 4.20
C GLU A 147 -0.26 -13.89 5.21
N LEU A 148 -0.03 -14.12 6.49
CA LEU A 148 -0.24 -13.11 7.51
C LEU A 148 0.87 -12.06 7.46
N LEU A 149 0.68 -10.94 8.13
CA LEU A 149 1.77 -9.98 8.30
C LEU A 149 2.96 -10.67 8.98
N ASN A 150 4.17 -10.34 8.54
CA ASN A 150 5.37 -10.82 9.19
C ASN A 150 5.74 -9.96 10.40
N ARG A 151 6.72 -10.41 11.18
CA ARG A 151 7.24 -9.72 12.37
C ARG A 151 7.57 -8.25 12.09
N ARG A 152 8.29 -7.98 11.01
CA ARG A 152 8.74 -6.61 10.65
C ARG A 152 7.55 -5.67 10.44
N TYR A 153 6.58 -6.08 9.67
CA TYR A 153 5.44 -5.23 9.34
C TYR A 153 4.49 -5.06 10.53
N PHE A 154 4.36 -6.07 11.39
CA PHE A 154 3.62 -5.95 12.65
C PHE A 154 4.16 -4.82 13.53
N TYR A 155 5.49 -4.73 13.71
CA TYR A 155 6.11 -3.66 14.51
C TYR A 155 5.90 -2.27 13.91
N ILE A 156 5.92 -2.16 12.58
CA ILE A 156 5.59 -0.90 11.88
C ILE A 156 4.13 -0.50 12.21
N ARG A 157 3.19 -1.43 12.08
CA ARG A 157 1.77 -1.18 12.36
C ARG A 157 1.54 -0.84 13.83
N LEU A 158 2.17 -1.53 14.76
CA LEU A 158 2.08 -1.23 16.18
C LEU A 158 2.60 0.18 16.50
N SER A 159 3.74 0.56 15.93
CA SER A 159 4.29 1.92 16.12
C SER A 159 3.33 3.02 15.65
N LEU A 160 2.66 2.82 14.51
CA LEU A 160 1.62 3.73 14.01
C LEU A 160 0.38 3.73 14.92
N ALA A 161 -0.07 2.56 15.36
CA ALA A 161 -1.22 2.41 16.26
C ALA A 161 -1.00 3.13 17.60
N LEU A 162 0.21 3.11 18.14
CA LEU A 162 0.57 3.86 19.35
C LEU A 162 0.42 5.38 19.16
N GLN A 163 0.86 5.90 18.01
CA GLN A 163 0.71 7.33 17.68
C GLN A 163 -0.76 7.71 17.54
N MET A 164 -1.56 6.89 16.84
CA MET A 164 -3.00 7.11 16.68
C MET A 164 -3.72 7.02 18.02
N SER A 165 -3.39 6.03 18.86
CA SER A 165 -3.93 5.88 20.22
C SER A 165 -3.67 7.12 21.08
N LYS A 166 -2.46 7.71 20.98
CA LYS A 166 -2.14 8.97 21.66
C LYS A 166 -3.02 10.13 21.20
N ARG A 167 -3.21 10.26 19.88
CA ARG A 167 -4.02 11.34 19.28
C ARG A 167 -5.49 11.22 19.66
N ASP A 168 -6.04 10.02 19.51
CA ASP A 168 -7.49 9.76 19.62
C ASP A 168 -7.92 9.39 21.05
N GLN A 169 -6.96 9.23 21.98
CA GLN A 169 -7.15 8.82 23.38
C GLN A 169 -7.97 7.52 23.49
N ASN A 170 -7.74 6.59 22.58
CA ASN A 170 -8.35 5.27 22.54
C ASN A 170 -7.34 4.19 22.95
N TYR A 171 -7.76 3.29 23.83
CA TYR A 171 -6.99 2.11 24.16
C TYR A 171 -6.93 1.13 22.98
N GLY A 172 -5.82 0.43 22.86
CA GLY A 172 -5.66 -0.76 22.05
C GLY A 172 -5.06 -1.89 22.86
N ALA A 173 -4.86 -3.04 22.22
CA ALA A 173 -4.24 -4.19 22.84
C ALA A 173 -3.35 -4.96 21.88
N VAL A 174 -2.33 -5.61 22.39
CA VAL A 174 -1.56 -6.66 21.72
C VAL A 174 -1.89 -8.00 22.39
N ILE A 175 -2.24 -8.97 21.57
CA ILE A 175 -2.47 -10.36 21.99
C ILE A 175 -1.33 -11.20 21.43
N PHE A 176 -0.59 -11.89 22.29
CA PHE A 176 0.46 -12.82 21.91
C PHE A 176 -0.07 -14.25 22.05
N ILE A 177 0.16 -15.09 21.06
CA ILE A 177 -0.41 -16.43 20.94
C ILE A 177 0.72 -17.40 20.58
N ASP A 178 0.84 -18.49 21.36
CA ASP A 178 1.78 -19.59 21.11
C ASP A 178 1.00 -20.91 21.06
N LEU A 179 1.19 -21.69 19.97
CA LEU A 179 0.50 -22.96 19.79
C LEU A 179 1.14 -24.05 20.68
N ASN A 180 0.37 -24.57 21.61
CA ASN A 180 0.88 -25.58 22.56
C ASN A 180 1.21 -26.87 21.83
N LYS A 181 2.38 -27.45 22.20
CA LYS A 181 2.84 -28.75 21.69
C LYS A 181 3.00 -28.84 20.16
N PHE A 182 3.13 -27.73 19.47
CA PHE A 182 3.31 -27.70 18.00
C PHE A 182 4.54 -28.51 17.55
N LYS A 183 5.64 -28.45 18.31
CA LYS A 183 6.82 -29.30 18.06
C LYS A 183 6.48 -30.79 18.07
N LYS A 184 5.62 -31.25 19.00
CA LYS A 184 5.20 -32.66 19.04
C LYS A 184 4.38 -33.06 17.83
N LEU A 185 3.54 -32.15 17.30
CA LEU A 185 2.81 -32.37 16.04
C LEU A 185 3.79 -32.61 14.89
N ASN A 186 4.81 -31.74 14.77
CA ASN A 186 5.85 -31.87 13.74
C ASN A 186 6.65 -33.19 13.90
N ASP A 187 7.09 -33.50 15.12
CA ASP A 187 7.88 -34.67 15.39
C ASP A 187 7.11 -35.97 15.08
N GLN A 188 5.79 -35.97 15.27
CA GLN A 188 4.93 -37.15 15.08
C GLN A 188 4.39 -37.30 13.67
N TYR A 189 4.03 -36.20 13.01
CA TYR A 189 3.32 -36.21 11.71
C TYR A 189 4.06 -35.52 10.57
N GLY A 190 5.26 -34.99 10.84
CA GLY A 190 6.12 -34.33 9.87
C GLY A 190 5.81 -32.84 9.68
N HIS A 191 6.80 -32.10 9.15
CA HIS A 191 6.72 -30.66 8.94
C HIS A 191 5.61 -30.24 7.99
N ASN A 192 5.31 -31.01 6.96
CA ASN A 192 4.23 -30.70 6.01
C ASN A 192 2.86 -30.64 6.71
N THR A 193 2.62 -31.53 7.67
CA THR A 193 1.39 -31.52 8.48
C THR A 193 1.36 -30.32 9.43
N GLY A 194 2.50 -29.97 10.03
CA GLY A 194 2.62 -28.77 10.83
C GLY A 194 2.39 -27.49 10.03
N ASP A 195 2.93 -27.40 8.83
CA ASP A 195 2.71 -26.26 7.93
C ASP A 195 1.23 -26.14 7.55
N ALA A 196 0.57 -27.24 7.18
CA ALA A 196 -0.86 -27.24 6.91
C ALA A 196 -1.69 -26.79 8.13
N TYR A 197 -1.29 -27.21 9.33
CA TYR A 197 -1.92 -26.79 10.58
C TYR A 197 -1.73 -25.28 10.83
N LEU A 198 -0.54 -24.73 10.62
CA LEU A 198 -0.28 -23.28 10.75
C LEU A 198 -1.13 -22.46 9.78
N VAL A 199 -1.25 -22.90 8.53
CA VAL A 199 -2.10 -22.25 7.52
C VAL A 199 -3.58 -22.27 7.95
N GLU A 200 -4.08 -23.41 8.39
CA GLU A 200 -5.46 -23.54 8.86
C GLU A 200 -5.75 -22.65 10.07
N ILE A 201 -4.82 -22.61 11.06
CA ILE A 201 -4.96 -21.75 12.22
C ILE A 201 -4.96 -20.28 11.83
N ALA A 202 -4.10 -19.88 10.89
CA ALA A 202 -4.07 -18.51 10.35
C ALA A 202 -5.42 -18.12 9.73
N GLU A 203 -6.00 -18.98 8.89
CA GLU A 203 -7.31 -18.73 8.26
C GLU A 203 -8.43 -18.62 9.32
N ARG A 204 -8.45 -19.50 10.31
CA ARG A 204 -9.44 -19.41 11.40
C ARG A 204 -9.32 -18.09 12.17
N MET A 205 -8.09 -17.68 12.51
CA MET A 205 -7.87 -16.43 13.22
C MET A 205 -8.26 -15.20 12.37
N LYS A 206 -8.07 -15.23 11.05
CA LYS A 206 -8.54 -14.16 10.13
C LYS A 206 -10.05 -13.94 10.25
N THR A 207 -10.85 -14.98 10.50
CA THR A 207 -12.31 -14.83 10.65
C THR A 207 -12.74 -14.15 11.95
N VAL A 208 -11.86 -14.12 12.95
CA VAL A 208 -12.15 -13.54 14.27
C VAL A 208 -11.77 -12.07 14.35
N VAL A 209 -10.69 -11.66 13.70
CA VAL A 209 -10.19 -10.28 13.71
C VAL A 209 -10.95 -9.40 12.71
N ARG A 210 -11.02 -8.10 12.99
CA ARG A 210 -11.69 -7.14 12.11
C ARG A 210 -10.69 -6.63 11.07
N GLU A 211 -11.18 -6.10 9.98
CA GLU A 211 -10.36 -5.51 8.90
C GLU A 211 -9.33 -4.48 9.40
N LYS A 212 -9.67 -3.67 10.40
CA LYS A 212 -8.76 -2.69 10.98
C LYS A 212 -7.72 -3.27 11.94
N ASP A 213 -7.94 -4.48 12.47
CA ASP A 213 -7.02 -5.15 13.37
C ASP A 213 -5.91 -5.82 12.54
N CYS A 214 -4.72 -6.02 13.13
CA CYS A 214 -3.65 -6.72 12.44
C CYS A 214 -3.43 -8.10 13.06
N LEU A 215 -3.31 -9.11 12.20
CA LEU A 215 -2.89 -10.45 12.56
C LEU A 215 -1.54 -10.74 11.89
N ALA A 216 -0.57 -11.20 12.66
CA ALA A 216 0.77 -11.50 12.18
C ALA A 216 1.31 -12.80 12.73
N ARG A 217 2.21 -13.44 11.97
CA ARG A 217 3.05 -14.54 12.45
C ARG A 217 4.47 -14.01 12.65
N ILE A 218 5.00 -14.14 13.86
CA ILE A 218 6.30 -13.54 14.22
C ILE A 218 7.43 -14.57 14.35
N GLY A 219 7.11 -15.84 14.33
CA GLY A 219 8.09 -16.93 14.32
C GLY A 219 7.40 -18.28 14.54
N GLY A 220 7.96 -19.36 14.06
CA GLY A 220 7.52 -20.72 14.33
C GLY A 220 6.02 -20.93 14.51
N ASP A 221 5.60 -21.14 15.73
CA ASP A 221 4.23 -21.33 16.20
C ASP A 221 3.67 -20.10 16.95
N GLU A 222 4.32 -18.93 16.80
CA GLU A 222 3.97 -17.69 17.49
C GLU A 222 3.20 -16.73 16.56
N PHE A 223 2.04 -16.29 17.04
CA PHE A 223 1.19 -15.32 16.37
C PHE A 223 0.94 -14.11 17.27
N VAL A 224 0.69 -12.97 16.67
CA VAL A 224 0.34 -11.75 17.39
C VAL A 224 -0.85 -11.06 16.73
N VAL A 225 -1.73 -10.48 17.55
CA VAL A 225 -2.84 -9.66 17.08
C VAL A 225 -2.74 -8.27 17.68
N LEU A 226 -2.85 -7.26 16.84
CA LEU A 226 -2.96 -5.87 17.24
C LEU A 226 -4.41 -5.43 17.12
N LEU A 227 -5.01 -5.05 18.24
CA LEU A 227 -6.36 -4.50 18.31
C LEU A 227 -6.29 -2.98 18.45
N GLU A 228 -6.88 -2.27 17.51
CA GLU A 228 -6.86 -0.81 17.46
C GLU A 228 -8.21 -0.20 17.85
N GLY A 229 -8.19 0.94 18.56
CA GLY A 229 -9.37 1.76 18.85
C GLY A 229 -10.49 1.01 19.58
N LEU A 230 -10.15 0.29 20.65
CA LEU A 230 -11.08 -0.54 21.40
C LEU A 230 -12.11 0.29 22.19
N SER A 231 -11.66 1.29 22.94
CA SER A 231 -12.49 2.22 23.73
C SER A 231 -11.63 3.32 24.36
N ARG A 232 -12.25 4.45 24.72
CA ARG A 232 -11.64 5.46 25.61
C ARG A 232 -11.70 5.06 27.08
N ASN A 233 -12.62 4.19 27.45
CA ASN A 233 -12.70 3.64 28.78
C ASN A 233 -11.86 2.37 28.89
N GLU A 234 -10.92 2.33 29.84
CA GLU A 234 -9.97 1.24 30.00
C GLU A 234 -10.64 -0.10 30.26
N GLN A 235 -11.62 -0.13 31.17
CA GLN A 235 -12.31 -1.36 31.55
C GLN A 235 -13.09 -1.96 30.38
N THR A 236 -13.76 -1.13 29.60
CA THR A 236 -14.46 -1.54 28.37
C THR A 236 -13.47 -2.03 27.30
N ALA A 237 -12.34 -1.34 27.14
CA ALA A 237 -11.30 -1.74 26.22
C ALA A 237 -10.71 -3.11 26.60
N LYS A 238 -10.42 -3.31 27.89
CA LYS A 238 -9.92 -4.57 28.45
C LYS A 238 -10.92 -5.71 28.21
N GLN A 239 -12.19 -5.52 28.53
CA GLN A 239 -13.24 -6.51 28.26
C GLN A 239 -13.33 -6.88 26.77
N ASN A 240 -13.24 -5.89 25.87
CA ASN A 240 -13.26 -6.13 24.44
C ASN A 240 -12.02 -6.91 23.98
N ALA A 241 -10.82 -6.60 24.50
CA ALA A 241 -9.59 -7.31 24.17
C ALA A 241 -9.65 -8.78 24.59
N TYR A 242 -10.04 -9.04 25.82
CA TYR A 242 -10.19 -10.42 26.34
C TYR A 242 -11.24 -11.22 25.58
N ARG A 243 -12.38 -10.59 25.20
CA ARG A 243 -13.38 -11.26 24.36
C ARG A 243 -12.82 -11.68 22.98
N VAL A 244 -11.93 -10.89 22.41
CA VAL A 244 -11.26 -11.29 21.16
C VAL A 244 -10.26 -12.42 21.43
N ALA A 245 -9.49 -12.34 22.51
CA ALA A 245 -8.56 -13.40 22.92
C ALA A 245 -9.28 -14.75 23.12
N ASP A 246 -10.42 -14.76 23.81
CA ASP A 246 -11.23 -15.96 24.03
C ASP A 246 -11.76 -16.55 22.70
N LYS A 247 -12.19 -15.69 21.78
CA LYS A 247 -12.64 -16.13 20.43
C LYS A 247 -11.50 -16.73 19.62
N LEU A 248 -10.30 -16.12 19.67
CA LEU A 248 -9.11 -16.65 19.00
C LEU A 248 -8.74 -18.02 19.55
N GLN A 249 -8.73 -18.16 20.87
CA GLN A 249 -8.46 -19.45 21.54
C GLN A 249 -9.49 -20.51 21.14
N THR A 250 -10.78 -20.17 21.14
CA THR A 250 -11.85 -21.07 20.69
C THR A 250 -11.68 -21.50 19.23
N ALA A 251 -11.30 -20.58 18.35
CA ALA A 251 -11.08 -20.88 16.93
C ALA A 251 -9.87 -21.82 16.72
N ILE A 252 -8.83 -21.70 17.54
CA ILE A 252 -7.65 -22.58 17.51
C ILE A 252 -8.00 -24.00 18.00
N GLU A 253 -8.88 -24.11 18.98
CA GLU A 253 -9.27 -25.40 19.59
C GLU A 253 -10.25 -26.22 18.72
N VAL A 254 -10.73 -25.69 17.63
CA VAL A 254 -11.54 -26.46 16.65
C VAL A 254 -10.68 -27.57 16.05
N GLU A 255 -11.27 -28.76 15.91
CA GLU A 255 -10.58 -29.93 15.37
C GLU A 255 -9.99 -29.64 13.98
N PHE A 256 -8.71 -29.95 13.80
CA PHE A 256 -8.00 -29.92 12.54
C PHE A 256 -8.05 -31.29 11.89
N ILE A 257 -8.62 -31.37 10.70
CA ILE A 257 -8.74 -32.63 9.92
C ILE A 257 -7.84 -32.50 8.70
N HIS A 258 -6.83 -33.35 8.63
CA HIS A 258 -5.91 -33.38 7.50
C HIS A 258 -5.55 -34.82 7.14
N GLN A 259 -5.92 -35.28 5.93
CA GLN A 259 -5.83 -36.68 5.53
C GLN A 259 -6.53 -37.58 6.57
N ASP A 260 -5.81 -38.52 7.15
CA ASP A 260 -6.32 -39.44 8.19
C ASP A 260 -6.10 -38.94 9.61
N LEU A 261 -5.62 -37.69 9.78
CA LEU A 261 -5.34 -37.09 11.09
C LEU A 261 -6.51 -36.21 11.55
N ASN A 262 -6.98 -36.51 12.77
CA ASN A 262 -7.82 -35.61 13.54
C ASN A 262 -6.98 -35.10 14.72
N TYR A 263 -6.70 -33.79 14.73
CA TYR A 263 -5.88 -33.15 15.73
C TYR A 263 -6.62 -31.97 16.39
N ARG A 264 -6.62 -31.93 17.71
CA ARG A 264 -7.14 -30.81 18.46
C ARG A 264 -6.01 -30.09 19.16
N GLY A 265 -5.64 -28.94 18.64
CA GLY A 265 -4.60 -28.10 19.24
C GLY A 265 -5.15 -27.21 20.34
N SER A 266 -4.26 -26.51 20.99
CA SER A 266 -4.56 -25.43 21.94
C SER A 266 -3.50 -24.36 21.86
N ALA A 267 -3.77 -23.19 22.43
CA ALA A 267 -2.82 -22.08 22.47
C ALA A 267 -2.75 -21.46 23.87
N SER A 268 -1.58 -20.93 24.19
CA SER A 268 -1.37 -20.04 25.33
C SER A 268 -1.47 -18.60 24.82
N VAL A 269 -2.29 -17.76 25.47
CA VAL A 269 -2.65 -16.43 24.99
C VAL A 269 -2.35 -15.38 26.06
N GLY A 270 -1.49 -14.41 25.75
CA GLY A 270 -1.18 -13.26 26.61
C GLY A 270 -1.75 -11.98 26.05
N VAL A 271 -2.31 -11.11 26.87
CA VAL A 271 -2.91 -9.83 26.47
C VAL A 271 -2.25 -8.67 27.18
N THR A 272 -1.86 -7.65 26.45
CA THR A 272 -1.33 -6.39 27.00
C THR A 272 -2.06 -5.20 26.40
N MET A 273 -2.58 -4.34 27.28
CA MET A 273 -3.22 -3.09 26.88
C MET A 273 -2.19 -1.97 26.63
N TYR A 274 -2.50 -1.06 25.73
CA TYR A 274 -1.73 0.16 25.54
C TYR A 274 -2.63 1.39 25.40
N LEU A 275 -2.08 2.54 25.78
CA LEU A 275 -2.66 3.87 25.54
C LEU A 275 -1.53 4.84 25.21
N GLY A 276 -1.58 5.40 24.00
CA GLY A 276 -0.56 6.34 23.55
C GLY A 276 0.84 5.72 23.44
N THR A 277 1.86 6.56 23.64
CA THR A 277 3.27 6.22 23.45
C THR A 277 4.05 6.13 24.77
N GLN A 278 3.39 5.79 25.86
CA GLN A 278 4.04 5.64 27.17
C GLN A 278 5.04 4.48 27.20
N LYS A 279 4.81 3.45 26.35
CA LYS A 279 5.67 2.29 26.14
C LYS A 279 6.04 2.18 24.68
N THR A 280 7.21 1.63 24.42
CA THR A 280 7.65 1.28 23.06
C THR A 280 6.90 0.04 22.54
N ALA A 281 6.95 -0.19 21.25
CA ALA A 281 6.38 -1.40 20.64
C ALA A 281 7.01 -2.67 21.21
N ASP A 282 8.34 -2.67 21.41
CA ASP A 282 9.07 -3.80 21.98
C ASP A 282 8.63 -4.11 23.41
N GLU A 283 8.46 -3.10 24.25
CA GLU A 283 8.00 -3.27 25.63
C GLU A 283 6.59 -3.86 25.71
N ILE A 284 5.70 -3.43 24.79
CA ILE A 284 4.31 -3.93 24.78
C ILE A 284 4.26 -5.40 24.33
N VAL A 285 5.02 -5.73 23.28
CA VAL A 285 5.10 -7.12 22.79
C VAL A 285 5.74 -8.02 23.83
N ALA A 286 6.85 -7.58 24.46
CA ALA A 286 7.50 -8.33 25.52
C ALA A 286 6.59 -8.57 26.74
N GLN A 287 5.73 -7.62 27.10
CA GLN A 287 4.74 -7.83 28.16
C GLN A 287 3.65 -8.81 27.75
N ALA A 288 3.18 -8.77 26.50
CA ALA A 288 2.19 -9.73 26.02
C ALA A 288 2.77 -11.16 25.99
N ASP A 289 4.01 -11.31 25.54
CA ASP A 289 4.77 -12.56 25.57
C ASP A 289 4.94 -13.07 27.03
N GLN A 290 5.35 -12.20 27.95
CA GLN A 290 5.46 -12.55 29.36
C GLN A 290 4.14 -13.05 29.97
N HIS A 291 3.02 -12.40 29.65
CA HIS A 291 1.70 -12.85 30.09
C HIS A 291 1.34 -14.23 29.51
N MET A 292 1.61 -14.44 28.22
CA MET A 292 1.41 -15.74 27.57
C MET A 292 2.27 -16.83 28.22
N TYR A 293 3.56 -16.53 28.48
CA TYR A 293 4.48 -17.45 29.11
C TYR A 293 4.03 -17.90 30.52
N LEU A 294 3.52 -16.97 31.32
CA LEU A 294 2.98 -17.32 32.67
C LEU A 294 1.78 -18.25 32.55
N ILE A 295 0.90 -18.05 31.59
CA ILE A 295 -0.26 -18.93 31.33
C ILE A 295 0.23 -20.32 30.90
N LYS A 296 1.18 -20.37 29.95
CA LYS A 296 1.77 -21.63 29.44
C LYS A 296 2.34 -22.46 30.53
N HIS A 297 3.07 -21.84 31.46
CA HIS A 297 3.66 -22.56 32.62
C HIS A 297 2.66 -22.97 33.70
N ALA A 298 1.61 -22.17 33.93
CA ALA A 298 0.56 -22.51 34.88
C ALA A 298 -0.26 -23.74 34.44
N MET A 299 -0.34 -23.96 33.11
CA MET A 299 -1.07 -25.11 32.55
C MET A 299 -0.21 -26.35 32.29
N ASN A 300 1.08 -26.36 32.71
CA ASN A 300 2.03 -27.47 32.50
C ASN A 300 2.17 -27.98 31.07
N TYR A 301 2.14 -27.05 30.11
CA TYR A 301 2.29 -27.35 28.66
C TYR A 301 3.77 -27.35 28.24
#